data_4a3755b0cdd5bac1ba3c0c6ee89cdadc
#
_entry.id   4a3755b0cdd5bac1ba3c0c6ee89cdadc
#
_cell.length_a   1.000
_cell.length_b   1.000
_cell.length_c   1.000
_cell.angle_alpha   90.00
_cell.angle_beta   90.00
_cell.angle_gamma   90.00
#
_symmetry.space_group_name_H-M   'P 1'
#
loop_
_entity.id
_entity.type
_entity.pdbx_description
1 polymer ?
#
loop_
_entity_poly.entity_id
_entity_poly.type
_entity_poly.pdbx_seq_one_letter_code
_entity_poly.pdbx_strand_id
1 'polypeptide(L)'
;MWKITNTALEKINPFLSLVIMLFMLLLLSCEKEKEEDPESKEKLEITTARIGKIQLTSSGLTENAPVDKPLVISFNNVLDTNTVRDNIELQIEDSIQLDVDVFYFEDLKMFSLSPEKKLDHNTRYILKVKDGLKGSLGENFSGAEYLFSTENGTLKIQSITLNEQDFGLHYRIRGIDFQTTEFVVNFNAAVKKEGVDQQVSLSHEGEDIPLTIGYRDGDSTLVVENDEPLDYYFEYTFQLDTGLRSTAGFDFDGFRNSFYTRLDSTDKFPRISDQELLTKIQKQTFKYFWDFGHPESGMARERNTSDETVTGGGSAFGVMSIIVGIERGFITRDQGLQRMQKILNFLGKEADRFHGAWPHWMNGSTGEVIPFSEKDDGGDLVEAGFMAQALLTFRQYLEPSVPEEQAMIDQINTIWEGIEWDWYTKNGEENVLYWHWSPNYGFEKDMPIRGHNETQIIYVMAASSPTHPIDAEVYHQGYARGGGIKNGNSYYGHTLPIGNAYGGPLFFTHYSYLGLDPRNLEDDYADYWKQNRNHALIHWEYCKDNPNSYIGYGKDSWGLTSSDNHQGYSAHSPTNDLGVITPTAAVASLPYTPEKSMAAIKH
;
A
#
# COMPACT_ATOMS: atom_id res chain seq x y z
N MET A 1 -1.00 27.61 -23.99
CA MET A 1 -1.21 28.65 -25.03
C MET A 1 -2.51 28.29 -25.75
N TRP A 2 -3.65 28.71 -25.20
CA TRP A 2 -4.94 28.63 -25.90
C TRP A 2 -5.68 29.93 -25.65
N LYS A 3 -6.00 30.62 -26.75
CA LYS A 3 -6.75 31.86 -26.81
C LYS A 3 -8.23 31.59 -26.58
N ILE A 4 -8.86 32.36 -25.71
CA ILE A 4 -10.31 32.49 -25.64
C ILE A 4 -10.67 33.82 -26.33
N THR A 5 -11.44 33.71 -27.37
CA THR A 5 -12.03 34.86 -28.08
C THR A 5 -13.39 35.22 -27.46
N ASN A 6 -13.53 36.51 -27.15
CA ASN A 6 -14.80 37.18 -26.88
C ASN A 6 -15.74 37.16 -28.09
N THR A 7 -16.99 36.84 -27.91
CA THR A 7 -18.12 37.45 -28.64
C THR A 7 -19.46 36.98 -28.03
N ALA A 8 -20.22 37.87 -27.46
CA ALA A 8 -21.68 37.98 -27.62
C ALA A 8 -22.28 38.99 -26.62
N LEU A 9 -22.23 40.25 -26.99
CA LEU A 9 -23.21 41.25 -26.56
C LEU A 9 -24.09 41.51 -27.80
N GLU A 10 -25.39 41.26 -27.67
CA GLU A 10 -26.47 41.98 -28.38
C GLU A 10 -27.72 41.15 -28.37
N LYS A 11 -28.71 41.62 -27.55
CA LYS A 11 -30.15 41.75 -27.92
C LYS A 11 -31.00 41.97 -26.67
N ILE A 12 -31.11 43.24 -26.30
CA ILE A 12 -32.18 43.67 -25.38
C ILE A 12 -33.38 44.05 -26.23
N ASN A 13 -34.49 43.37 -25.96
CA ASN A 13 -35.78 43.52 -26.67
C ASN A 13 -36.48 44.82 -26.23
N PRO A 14 -36.90 45.71 -27.17
CA PRO A 14 -37.47 47.01 -26.90
C PRO A 14 -38.90 47.01 -26.35
N PHE A 15 -39.45 45.87 -25.96
CA PHE A 15 -40.83 45.76 -25.45
C PHE A 15 -40.97 46.03 -23.93
N LEU A 16 -39.87 46.13 -23.20
CA LEU A 16 -39.90 46.34 -21.74
C LEU A 16 -39.87 47.82 -21.33
N SER A 17 -39.58 48.76 -22.23
CA SER A 17 -39.59 50.22 -21.98
C SER A 17 -40.96 50.87 -22.09
N LEU A 18 -41.95 50.22 -22.70
CA LEU A 18 -43.26 50.82 -22.93
C LEU A 18 -44.27 50.56 -21.79
N VAL A 19 -44.03 49.56 -20.93
CA VAL A 19 -44.92 49.18 -19.81
C VAL A 19 -44.68 50.03 -18.56
N ILE A 20 -43.46 50.59 -18.38
CA ILE A 20 -43.12 51.41 -17.25
C ILE A 20 -43.61 52.85 -17.38
N MET A 21 -43.89 53.34 -18.60
CA MET A 21 -44.36 54.70 -18.85
C MET A 21 -45.90 54.88 -18.79
N LEU A 22 -46.66 53.76 -18.74
CA LEU A 22 -48.13 53.81 -18.67
C LEU A 22 -48.68 53.68 -17.23
N PHE A 23 -47.86 53.46 -16.23
CA PHE A 23 -48.25 53.32 -14.80
C PHE A 23 -48.07 54.60 -13.97
N MET A 24 -47.51 55.66 -14.57
CA MET A 24 -47.27 56.95 -13.89
C MET A 24 -48.28 58.06 -14.21
N LEU A 25 -49.38 57.77 -14.91
CA LEU A 25 -50.35 58.81 -15.38
C LEU A 25 -51.77 58.65 -14.85
N LEU A 26 -52.01 57.89 -13.76
CA LEU A 26 -53.31 57.66 -13.20
C LEU A 26 -53.43 57.90 -11.65
N LEU A 27 -52.69 58.87 -11.15
CA LEU A 27 -52.94 59.36 -9.74
C LEU A 27 -52.94 60.85 -9.68
N LEU A 28 -53.92 61.47 -10.25
CA LEU A 28 -54.31 62.81 -9.96
C LEU A 28 -55.82 62.91 -10.15
N SER A 29 -56.60 62.65 -9.09
CA SER A 29 -57.94 63.25 -8.94
C SER A 29 -58.47 63.05 -7.55
N CYS A 30 -58.73 64.19 -6.94
CA CYS A 30 -59.73 64.56 -5.89
C CYS A 30 -59.50 64.07 -4.46
N GLU A 31 -59.07 65.02 -3.70
CA GLU A 31 -59.40 65.20 -2.29
C GLU A 31 -60.89 65.29 -2.05
N LYS A 32 -61.35 64.53 -1.05
CA LYS A 32 -62.50 64.84 -0.24
C LYS A 32 -62.14 64.62 1.22
N GLU A 33 -62.03 65.68 1.96
CA GLU A 33 -61.99 65.66 3.41
C GLU A 33 -63.11 64.79 3.97
N LYS A 34 -62.74 63.83 4.83
CA LYS A 34 -63.64 63.20 5.81
C LYS A 34 -63.06 63.35 7.19
N GLU A 35 -63.90 63.76 8.05
CA GLU A 35 -63.73 63.94 9.46
C GLU A 35 -62.98 62.83 10.15
N GLU A 36 -62.01 63.16 10.99
CA GLU A 36 -61.30 62.31 11.92
C GLU A 36 -62.26 61.69 12.95
N ASP A 37 -62.39 60.36 12.88
CA ASP A 37 -62.93 59.51 13.93
C ASP A 37 -61.81 59.22 14.94
N PRO A 38 -62.00 59.21 16.25
CA PRO A 38 -60.92 59.18 17.23
C PRO A 38 -60.23 57.86 17.24
N GLU A 39 -58.91 57.89 16.89
CA GLU A 39 -57.84 56.93 17.16
C GLU A 39 -58.28 55.52 17.55
N SER A 40 -58.41 54.60 16.56
CA SER A 40 -58.11 53.19 16.80
C SER A 40 -56.60 53.10 16.86
N LYS A 41 -56.02 53.03 18.04
CA LYS A 41 -54.59 52.72 18.20
C LYS A 41 -54.30 51.46 17.41
N GLU A 42 -53.41 51.51 16.38
CA GLU A 42 -52.94 50.32 15.67
C GLU A 42 -52.47 49.31 16.72
N LYS A 43 -52.85 48.04 16.55
CA LYS A 43 -52.38 46.96 17.44
C LYS A 43 -50.91 46.68 17.20
N LEU A 44 -50.19 46.41 18.29
CA LEU A 44 -48.86 45.86 18.19
C LEU A 44 -48.95 44.38 17.72
N GLU A 45 -48.27 44.06 16.67
CA GLU A 45 -48.30 42.70 16.05
C GLU A 45 -46.89 42.21 15.77
N ILE A 46 -46.63 40.90 15.96
CA ILE A 46 -45.40 40.25 15.55
C ILE A 46 -45.42 40.06 14.03
N THR A 47 -44.44 40.62 13.36
CA THR A 47 -44.24 40.44 11.92
C THR A 47 -43.42 39.21 11.59
N THR A 48 -42.38 38.88 12.40
CA THR A 48 -41.60 37.65 12.29
C THR A 48 -41.13 37.17 13.65
N ALA A 49 -41.11 35.87 13.86
CA ALA A 49 -40.42 35.19 14.95
C ALA A 49 -39.58 34.09 14.36
N ARG A 50 -38.27 34.05 14.65
CA ARG A 50 -37.34 33.05 14.06
C ARG A 50 -36.24 32.70 15.04
N ILE A 51 -35.68 31.51 14.84
CA ILE A 51 -34.43 31.08 15.47
C ILE A 51 -33.41 30.77 14.36
N GLY A 52 -32.31 31.51 14.33
CA GLY A 52 -31.38 31.46 13.18
C GLY A 52 -32.11 31.81 11.87
N LYS A 53 -32.16 30.84 10.92
CA LYS A 53 -32.87 30.96 9.64
C LYS A 53 -34.29 30.35 9.66
N ILE A 54 -34.66 29.65 10.72
CA ILE A 54 -35.92 28.93 10.82
C ILE A 54 -36.99 29.88 11.39
N GLN A 55 -38.09 30.05 10.65
CA GLN A 55 -39.21 30.83 11.08
C GLN A 55 -40.13 30.02 11.98
N LEU A 56 -40.46 30.56 13.16
CA LEU A 56 -41.40 29.97 14.10
C LEU A 56 -42.84 30.26 13.67
N THR A 57 -43.69 29.27 13.83
CA THR A 57 -45.12 29.39 13.54
C THR A 57 -45.92 29.32 14.83
N SER A 58 -46.95 30.18 14.97
CA SER A 58 -47.86 30.17 16.11
C SER A 58 -48.99 29.12 15.98
N SER A 59 -49.08 28.44 14.85
CA SER A 59 -50.17 27.48 14.55
C SER A 59 -49.75 26.00 14.66
N GLY A 60 -48.57 25.71 15.22
CA GLY A 60 -48.09 24.33 15.36
C GLY A 60 -46.67 24.23 15.81
N LEU A 61 -46.14 22.99 15.84
CA LEU A 61 -44.74 22.72 16.17
C LEU A 61 -43.82 23.10 15.01
N THR A 62 -42.81 23.93 15.29
CA THR A 62 -41.69 24.17 14.38
C THR A 62 -40.53 23.22 14.72
N GLU A 63 -40.08 22.41 13.78
CA GLU A 63 -39.03 21.40 14.04
C GLU A 63 -37.65 21.84 13.55
N ASN A 64 -36.60 21.19 14.05
CA ASN A 64 -35.20 21.38 13.66
C ASN A 64 -34.63 22.77 13.92
N ALA A 65 -35.06 23.42 15.00
CA ALA A 65 -34.51 24.70 15.43
C ALA A 65 -33.04 24.53 15.89
N PRO A 66 -32.10 25.38 15.43
CA PRO A 66 -30.71 25.28 15.83
C PRO A 66 -30.53 25.59 17.33
N VAL A 67 -29.65 24.81 17.99
CA VAL A 67 -29.42 24.94 19.45
C VAL A 67 -28.55 26.12 19.85
N ASP A 68 -27.79 26.68 18.89
CA ASP A 68 -26.75 27.71 19.14
C ASP A 68 -27.06 29.07 18.54
N LYS A 69 -28.30 29.30 18.10
CA LYS A 69 -28.71 30.59 17.49
C LYS A 69 -29.69 31.34 18.35
N PRO A 70 -29.64 32.69 18.37
CA PRO A 70 -30.62 33.49 19.07
C PRO A 70 -32.00 33.41 18.41
N LEU A 71 -33.03 33.54 19.25
CA LEU A 71 -34.37 33.81 18.78
C LEU A 71 -34.49 35.33 18.46
N VAL A 72 -35.12 35.68 17.35
CA VAL A 72 -35.32 37.04 16.91
C VAL A 72 -36.81 37.26 16.67
N ILE A 73 -37.37 38.29 17.30
CA ILE A 73 -38.78 38.66 17.18
C ILE A 73 -38.86 40.08 16.66
N SER A 74 -39.62 40.29 15.61
CA SER A 74 -39.84 41.60 14.97
C SER A 74 -41.30 42.00 15.03
N PHE A 75 -41.54 43.29 15.18
CA PHE A 75 -42.88 43.86 15.31
C PHE A 75 -43.14 44.93 14.25
N ASN A 76 -44.43 45.24 14.02
CA ASN A 76 -44.86 46.32 13.12
C ASN A 76 -44.50 47.70 13.64
N ASN A 77 -44.51 47.89 14.97
CA ASN A 77 -44.26 49.19 15.62
C ASN A 77 -43.08 49.15 16.60
N VAL A 78 -42.60 50.33 17.01
CA VAL A 78 -41.54 50.53 18.01
C VAL A 78 -42.00 50.04 19.38
N LEU A 79 -41.18 49.32 20.10
CA LEU A 79 -41.45 48.68 21.38
C LEU A 79 -41.19 49.66 22.55
N ASP A 80 -42.03 49.62 23.62
CA ASP A 80 -41.65 50.08 24.94
C ASP A 80 -40.73 49.03 25.59
N THR A 81 -39.43 49.28 25.55
CA THR A 81 -38.41 48.38 26.06
C THR A 81 -38.51 48.01 27.52
N ASN A 82 -39.19 48.90 28.34
CA ASN A 82 -39.43 48.63 29.76
C ASN A 82 -40.41 47.47 29.98
N THR A 83 -41.25 47.16 28.99
CA THR A 83 -42.28 46.12 29.11
C THR A 83 -41.78 44.77 28.54
N VAL A 84 -40.67 44.71 27.80
CA VAL A 84 -40.24 43.51 27.04
C VAL A 84 -39.83 42.43 28.01
N ARG A 85 -38.89 42.68 28.94
CA ARG A 85 -38.26 41.66 29.77
C ARG A 85 -39.24 40.87 30.63
N ASP A 86 -40.23 41.54 31.20
CA ASP A 86 -41.25 40.95 32.10
C ASP A 86 -42.31 40.12 31.30
N ASN A 87 -42.39 40.36 30.00
CA ASN A 87 -43.41 39.76 29.15
C ASN A 87 -42.85 38.73 28.13
N ILE A 88 -41.60 38.28 28.32
CA ILE A 88 -40.99 37.20 27.50
C ILE A 88 -40.62 36.05 28.41
N GLU A 89 -41.04 34.85 28.00
CA GLU A 89 -40.63 33.58 28.64
C GLU A 89 -40.19 32.57 27.59
N LEU A 90 -39.05 31.94 27.84
CA LEU A 90 -38.60 30.77 27.12
C LEU A 90 -38.53 29.60 28.11
N GLN A 91 -39.26 28.54 27.84
CA GLN A 91 -39.32 27.38 28.75
C GLN A 91 -39.20 26.06 27.98
N ILE A 92 -38.71 25.04 28.65
CA ILE A 92 -38.85 23.68 28.17
C ILE A 92 -40.34 23.28 28.31
N GLU A 93 -40.90 22.58 27.29
CA GLU A 93 -42.28 22.09 27.36
C GLU A 93 -42.50 21.37 28.70
N ASP A 94 -43.52 21.78 29.44
CA ASP A 94 -43.98 21.22 30.72
C ASP A 94 -43.20 21.56 32.00
N SER A 95 -42.08 22.35 32.04
CA SER A 95 -41.53 22.54 33.39
C SER A 95 -40.53 23.65 33.68
N ILE A 96 -39.55 23.96 32.82
CA ILE A 96 -38.40 24.79 33.26
C ILE A 96 -38.32 26.07 32.45
N GLN A 97 -38.45 27.23 33.12
CA GLN A 97 -38.15 28.52 32.54
C GLN A 97 -36.63 28.71 32.44
N LEU A 98 -36.17 29.16 31.27
CA LEU A 98 -34.76 29.43 31.01
C LEU A 98 -34.45 30.90 31.19
N ASP A 99 -33.31 31.22 31.76
CA ASP A 99 -32.77 32.57 31.78
C ASP A 99 -32.30 32.96 30.37
N VAL A 100 -32.76 34.15 29.93
CA VAL A 100 -32.45 34.68 28.60
C VAL A 100 -31.96 36.12 28.68
N ASP A 101 -30.96 36.44 27.89
CA ASP A 101 -30.54 37.82 27.65
C ASP A 101 -31.33 38.41 26.50
N VAL A 102 -31.78 39.66 26.67
CA VAL A 102 -32.54 40.42 25.69
C VAL A 102 -31.67 41.53 25.10
N PHE A 103 -31.49 41.50 23.78
CA PHE A 103 -30.73 42.49 23.02
C PHE A 103 -31.65 43.23 22.04
N TYR A 104 -31.67 44.56 22.08
CA TYR A 104 -32.49 45.39 21.21
C TYR A 104 -31.71 45.84 19.97
N PHE A 105 -32.40 45.94 18.84
CA PHE A 105 -31.85 46.52 17.62
C PHE A 105 -32.11 48.03 17.58
N GLU A 106 -31.36 48.79 16.78
CA GLU A 106 -31.37 50.25 16.76
C GLU A 106 -32.77 50.87 16.47
N ASP A 107 -33.57 50.18 15.65
CA ASP A 107 -34.92 50.62 15.29
C ASP A 107 -35.97 50.36 16.39
N LEU A 108 -35.59 49.63 17.45
CA LEU A 108 -36.45 49.20 18.55
C LEU A 108 -37.75 48.49 18.12
N LYS A 109 -37.80 47.98 16.88
CA LYS A 109 -38.92 47.18 16.36
C LYS A 109 -38.65 45.68 16.46
N MET A 110 -37.45 45.31 16.89
CA MET A 110 -37.07 43.91 17.09
C MET A 110 -36.13 43.75 18.27
N PHE A 111 -36.12 42.55 18.82
CA PHE A 111 -35.15 42.14 19.81
C PHE A 111 -34.70 40.70 19.54
N SER A 112 -33.54 40.34 20.05
CA SER A 112 -33.08 38.96 20.10
C SER A 112 -33.02 38.45 21.53
N LEU A 113 -33.30 37.15 21.68
CA LEU A 113 -33.17 36.41 22.93
C LEU A 113 -32.04 35.41 22.77
N SER A 114 -31.09 35.46 23.69
CA SER A 114 -30.01 34.49 23.77
C SER A 114 -30.11 33.76 25.11
N PRO A 115 -30.42 32.47 25.14
CA PRO A 115 -30.31 31.69 26.37
C PRO A 115 -28.87 31.72 26.90
N GLU A 116 -28.70 31.79 28.22
CA GLU A 116 -27.38 31.79 28.86
C GLU A 116 -26.57 30.52 28.51
N LYS A 117 -27.26 29.42 28.28
CA LYS A 117 -26.68 28.15 27.79
C LYS A 117 -27.32 27.78 26.45
N LYS A 118 -26.57 27.06 25.62
CA LYS A 118 -27.15 26.48 24.40
C LYS A 118 -28.38 25.66 24.76
N LEU A 119 -29.36 25.66 23.86
CA LEU A 119 -30.52 24.79 23.98
C LEU A 119 -30.09 23.32 23.87
N ASP A 120 -30.79 22.45 24.56
CA ASP A 120 -30.56 21.01 24.45
C ASP A 120 -31.09 20.49 23.11
N HIS A 121 -30.40 19.51 22.52
CA HIS A 121 -30.87 18.82 21.32
C HIS A 121 -32.12 17.99 21.59
N ASN A 122 -32.93 17.72 20.57
CA ASN A 122 -34.14 16.88 20.63
C ASN A 122 -35.16 17.35 21.72
N THR A 123 -35.14 18.63 22.06
CA THR A 123 -35.92 19.15 23.17
C THR A 123 -36.96 20.12 22.65
N ARG A 124 -38.17 20.05 23.22
CA ARG A 124 -39.27 20.98 22.90
C ARG A 124 -39.25 22.17 23.82
N TYR A 125 -39.37 23.36 23.22
CA TYR A 125 -39.38 24.64 23.88
C TYR A 125 -40.63 25.41 23.52
N ILE A 126 -41.08 26.23 24.45
CA ILE A 126 -42.17 27.18 24.26
C ILE A 126 -41.61 28.59 24.46
N LEU A 127 -41.73 29.44 23.45
CA LEU A 127 -41.50 30.86 23.55
C LEU A 127 -42.85 31.55 23.74
N LYS A 128 -43.04 32.20 24.88
CA LYS A 128 -44.25 33.00 25.19
C LYS A 128 -43.93 34.48 25.17
N VAL A 129 -44.71 35.22 24.40
CA VAL A 129 -44.76 36.69 24.41
C VAL A 129 -46.12 37.08 24.99
N LYS A 130 -46.13 37.63 26.23
CA LYS A 130 -47.35 37.88 26.95
C LYS A 130 -48.01 39.16 26.46
N ASP A 131 -49.33 39.35 26.77
CA ASP A 131 -50.14 40.46 26.40
C ASP A 131 -49.80 41.76 27.16
N GLY A 132 -48.98 41.68 28.22
CA GLY A 132 -48.41 42.83 28.92
C GLY A 132 -47.38 43.63 28.10
N LEU A 133 -46.87 43.14 26.99
CA LEU A 133 -45.96 43.82 26.08
C LEU A 133 -46.68 45.01 25.43
N LYS A 134 -46.02 46.20 25.34
CA LYS A 134 -46.55 47.39 24.75
C LYS A 134 -45.69 47.99 23.65
N GLY A 135 -46.31 48.66 22.71
CA GLY A 135 -45.61 49.55 21.80
C GLY A 135 -45.29 50.89 22.47
N SER A 136 -44.33 51.63 21.91
CA SER A 136 -43.84 52.91 22.47
C SER A 136 -44.89 54.00 22.57
N LEU A 137 -45.97 53.91 21.79
CA LEU A 137 -47.14 54.84 21.87
C LEU A 137 -48.30 54.22 22.66
N GLY A 138 -48.05 53.11 23.37
CA GLY A 138 -49.03 52.42 24.21
C GLY A 138 -49.92 51.43 23.44
N GLU A 139 -49.56 51.03 22.29
CA GLU A 139 -50.23 49.96 21.48
C GLU A 139 -50.28 48.65 22.28
N ASN A 140 -51.47 48.01 22.26
CA ASN A 140 -51.69 46.75 22.95
C ASN A 140 -51.30 45.57 22.12
N PHE A 141 -50.60 44.57 22.72
CA PHE A 141 -50.28 43.26 22.15
C PHE A 141 -51.29 42.23 22.69
N SER A 142 -51.64 41.25 21.83
CA SER A 142 -52.65 40.22 22.21
C SER A 142 -52.02 38.93 22.79
N GLY A 143 -50.70 38.90 22.95
CA GLY A 143 -49.97 37.66 23.28
C GLY A 143 -49.73 36.76 22.09
N ALA A 144 -48.64 35.99 22.16
CA ALA A 144 -48.32 34.94 21.17
C ALA A 144 -47.52 33.84 21.86
N GLU A 145 -47.66 32.61 21.33
CA GLU A 145 -46.91 31.44 21.78
C GLU A 145 -46.38 30.69 20.57
N TYR A 146 -45.12 30.25 20.68
CA TYR A 146 -44.44 29.49 19.63
C TYR A 146 -43.87 28.20 20.23
N LEU A 147 -44.32 27.07 19.74
CA LEU A 147 -43.80 25.74 20.08
C LEU A 147 -42.77 25.35 19.04
N PHE A 148 -41.58 24.99 19.49
CA PHE A 148 -40.54 24.48 18.59
C PHE A 148 -39.73 23.35 19.24
N SER A 149 -39.20 22.46 18.39
CA SER A 149 -38.23 21.43 18.79
C SER A 149 -36.89 21.73 18.16
N THR A 150 -35.84 21.50 18.93
CA THR A 150 -34.48 21.68 18.44
C THR A 150 -34.04 20.54 17.53
N GLU A 151 -33.02 20.82 16.73
CA GLU A 151 -32.35 19.86 15.86
C GLU A 151 -31.83 18.64 16.62
N ASN A 152 -31.72 17.49 15.92
CA ASN A 152 -31.17 16.26 16.49
C ASN A 152 -29.69 16.45 16.82
N GLY A 153 -29.25 15.86 17.93
CA GLY A 153 -27.83 15.77 18.27
C GLY A 153 -27.12 14.66 17.49
N THR A 154 -25.81 14.79 17.37
CA THR A 154 -24.95 13.76 16.82
C THR A 154 -24.21 13.04 17.95
N LEU A 155 -24.32 11.72 18.01
CA LEU A 155 -23.48 10.88 18.83
C LEU A 155 -22.11 10.81 18.15
N LYS A 156 -21.05 11.23 18.83
CA LYS A 156 -19.69 11.30 18.26
C LYS A 156 -18.72 10.50 19.09
N ILE A 157 -17.84 9.79 18.44
CA ILE A 157 -16.67 9.19 19.08
C ILE A 157 -15.71 10.33 19.47
N GLN A 158 -15.37 10.41 20.76
CA GLN A 158 -14.34 11.29 21.28
C GLN A 158 -12.95 10.67 21.22
N SER A 159 -12.88 9.37 21.51
CA SER A 159 -11.68 8.56 21.33
C SER A 159 -12.06 7.11 21.16
N ILE A 160 -11.23 6.38 20.44
CA ILE A 160 -11.31 4.93 20.31
C ILE A 160 -9.92 4.33 20.39
N THR A 161 -9.75 3.32 21.22
CA THR A 161 -8.49 2.60 21.34
C THR A 161 -8.70 1.10 21.14
N LEU A 162 -7.67 0.42 20.68
CA LEU A 162 -7.54 -1.04 20.61
C LEU A 162 -6.29 -1.44 21.41
N ASN A 163 -6.46 -2.20 22.48
CA ASN A 163 -5.39 -2.58 23.41
C ASN A 163 -4.54 -1.35 23.79
N GLU A 164 -5.20 -0.27 24.23
CA GLU A 164 -4.59 1.02 24.61
C GLU A 164 -3.95 1.83 23.46
N GLN A 165 -3.88 1.31 22.24
CA GLN A 165 -3.38 2.04 21.06
C GLN A 165 -4.52 2.84 20.42
N ASP A 166 -4.23 4.05 19.95
CA ASP A 166 -5.19 4.86 19.20
C ASP A 166 -5.67 4.12 17.95
N PHE A 167 -7.00 3.88 17.88
CA PHE A 167 -7.65 3.19 16.78
C PHE A 167 -8.45 4.13 15.88
N GLY A 168 -8.52 5.42 16.24
CA GLY A 168 -9.27 6.44 15.49
C GLY A 168 -8.56 6.94 14.23
N LEU A 169 -7.25 6.81 14.13
CA LEU A 169 -6.45 7.22 12.99
C LEU A 169 -6.60 6.21 11.83
N HIS A 170 -6.66 6.72 10.59
CA HIS A 170 -6.86 5.93 9.37
C HIS A 170 -5.64 5.09 8.94
N TYR A 171 -4.86 4.57 9.87
CA TYR A 171 -3.70 3.74 9.57
C TYR A 171 -4.00 2.28 9.89
N ARG A 172 -3.48 1.38 9.05
CA ARG A 172 -3.47 -0.05 9.35
C ARG A 172 -2.68 -0.29 10.64
N ILE A 173 -3.36 -0.59 11.72
CA ILE A 173 -2.76 -0.95 12.99
C ILE A 173 -2.31 -2.40 12.92
N ARG A 174 -1.12 -2.69 13.45
CA ARG A 174 -0.48 -4.00 13.30
C ARG A 174 0.05 -4.52 14.63
N GLY A 175 0.30 -5.82 14.67
CA GLY A 175 0.92 -6.45 15.82
C GLY A 175 0.00 -6.53 17.03
N ILE A 176 -1.31 -6.47 16.81
CA ILE A 176 -2.30 -6.60 17.88
C ILE A 176 -2.27 -8.04 18.41
N ASP A 177 -2.37 -8.18 19.72
CA ASP A 177 -2.44 -9.50 20.36
C ASP A 177 -3.69 -10.24 19.87
N PHE A 178 -3.52 -11.46 19.42
CA PHE A 178 -4.61 -12.28 18.89
C PHE A 178 -5.37 -13.03 20.00
N GLN A 179 -4.84 -13.11 21.22
CA GLN A 179 -5.51 -13.77 22.34
C GLN A 179 -6.69 -12.95 22.84
N THR A 180 -6.46 -11.65 23.03
CA THR A 180 -7.49 -10.72 23.51
C THR A 180 -7.36 -9.37 22.81
N THR A 181 -8.48 -8.86 22.29
CA THR A 181 -8.58 -7.50 21.81
C THR A 181 -9.61 -6.75 22.65
N GLU A 182 -9.22 -5.61 23.22
CA GLU A 182 -10.12 -4.71 23.94
C GLU A 182 -10.26 -3.41 23.11
N PHE A 183 -11.47 -3.16 22.60
CA PHE A 183 -11.83 -1.86 22.04
C PHE A 183 -12.48 -1.02 23.13
N VAL A 184 -11.96 0.18 23.36
CA VAL A 184 -12.56 1.15 24.27
C VAL A 184 -13.00 2.37 23.45
N VAL A 185 -14.31 2.57 23.34
CA VAL A 185 -14.91 3.63 22.53
C VAL A 185 -15.61 4.63 23.45
N ASN A 186 -15.09 5.85 23.51
CA ASN A 186 -15.65 6.93 24.30
C ASN A 186 -16.51 7.85 23.43
N PHE A 187 -17.76 8.06 23.82
CA PHE A 187 -18.72 8.92 23.15
C PHE A 187 -18.96 10.22 23.91
N ASN A 188 -19.49 11.22 23.23
CA ASN A 188 -19.92 12.50 23.81
C ASN A 188 -21.25 12.43 24.58
N ALA A 189 -21.94 11.29 24.54
CA ALA A 189 -23.21 11.06 25.24
C ALA A 189 -23.37 9.56 25.56
N ALA A 190 -24.23 9.25 26.54
CA ALA A 190 -24.54 7.86 26.91
C ALA A 190 -25.20 7.11 25.74
N VAL A 191 -24.73 5.90 25.49
CA VAL A 191 -25.24 5.01 24.44
C VAL A 191 -26.49 4.27 24.91
N LYS A 192 -27.51 4.15 24.08
CA LYS A 192 -28.69 3.34 24.32
C LYS A 192 -28.33 1.87 24.19
N LYS A 193 -28.47 1.08 25.25
CA LYS A 193 -28.04 -0.33 25.30
C LYS A 193 -28.86 -1.30 24.44
N GLU A 194 -30.14 -0.96 24.22
CA GLU A 194 -31.04 -1.81 23.44
C GLU A 194 -30.59 -1.92 21.97
N GLY A 195 -30.26 -3.12 21.51
CA GLY A 195 -29.88 -3.41 20.14
C GLY A 195 -28.42 -3.07 19.78
N VAL A 196 -27.56 -2.73 20.75
CA VAL A 196 -26.13 -2.44 20.51
C VAL A 196 -25.40 -3.63 19.95
N ASP A 197 -25.74 -4.84 20.36
CA ASP A 197 -25.21 -6.11 19.88
C ASP A 197 -25.38 -6.30 18.36
N GLN A 198 -26.40 -5.67 17.77
CA GLN A 198 -26.65 -5.69 16.33
C GLN A 198 -25.94 -4.56 15.58
N GLN A 199 -25.31 -3.65 16.29
CA GLN A 199 -24.67 -2.45 15.73
C GLN A 199 -23.15 -2.47 15.91
N VAL A 200 -22.60 -3.48 16.55
CA VAL A 200 -21.17 -3.65 16.80
C VAL A 200 -20.73 -4.98 16.21
N SER A 201 -19.75 -4.95 15.33
CA SER A 201 -19.18 -6.17 14.75
C SER A 201 -17.67 -6.12 14.66
N LEU A 202 -17.08 -7.30 14.78
CA LEU A 202 -15.70 -7.60 14.42
C LEU A 202 -15.75 -8.74 13.42
N SER A 203 -15.12 -8.59 12.26
CA SER A 203 -15.22 -9.59 11.19
C SER A 203 -13.89 -9.83 10.49
N HIS A 204 -13.73 -11.03 9.93
CA HIS A 204 -12.66 -11.43 9.05
C HIS A 204 -13.27 -12.09 7.81
N GLU A 205 -12.92 -11.63 6.60
CA GLU A 205 -13.42 -12.14 5.30
C GLU A 205 -14.96 -12.28 5.21
N GLY A 206 -15.68 -11.47 6.00
CA GLY A 206 -17.15 -11.48 6.05
C GLY A 206 -17.76 -12.43 7.06
N GLU A 207 -16.95 -13.14 7.85
CA GLU A 207 -17.40 -13.93 8.99
C GLU A 207 -17.31 -13.10 10.27
N ASP A 208 -18.39 -13.06 11.06
CA ASP A 208 -18.46 -12.32 12.30
C ASP A 208 -17.82 -13.10 13.45
N ILE A 209 -17.06 -12.37 14.30
CA ILE A 209 -16.42 -12.88 15.50
C ILE A 209 -17.33 -12.62 16.71
N PRO A 210 -17.59 -13.60 17.58
CA PRO A 210 -18.35 -13.41 18.81
C PRO A 210 -17.70 -12.38 19.74
N LEU A 211 -18.52 -11.46 20.28
CA LEU A 211 -18.08 -10.34 21.08
C LEU A 211 -18.83 -10.21 22.39
N THR A 212 -18.12 -9.85 23.45
CA THR A 212 -18.70 -9.37 24.71
C THR A 212 -18.66 -7.84 24.73
N ILE A 213 -19.80 -7.20 25.03
CA ILE A 213 -19.97 -5.75 25.08
C ILE A 213 -20.22 -5.29 26.52
N GLY A 214 -19.33 -4.48 27.05
CA GLY A 214 -19.43 -3.81 28.34
C GLY A 214 -19.64 -2.31 28.24
N TYR A 215 -20.00 -1.68 29.37
CA TYR A 215 -20.24 -0.25 29.47
C TYR A 215 -19.53 0.34 30.68
N ARG A 216 -18.99 1.57 30.52
CA ARG A 216 -18.33 2.34 31.59
C ARG A 216 -18.82 3.81 31.53
N ASP A 217 -18.50 4.60 32.55
CA ASP A 217 -18.67 6.06 32.62
C ASP A 217 -20.11 6.53 32.35
N GLY A 218 -21.09 5.90 33.01
CA GLY A 218 -22.51 6.23 32.83
C GLY A 218 -23.01 5.91 31.41
N ASP A 219 -22.49 4.81 30.84
CA ASP A 219 -22.83 4.29 29.51
C ASP A 219 -22.34 5.16 28.32
N SER A 220 -21.44 6.13 28.56
CA SER A 220 -20.81 6.89 27.49
C SER A 220 -19.57 6.19 26.90
N THR A 221 -19.13 5.10 27.51
CA THR A 221 -18.00 4.27 27.05
C THR A 221 -18.46 2.87 26.76
N LEU A 222 -18.25 2.39 25.51
CA LEU A 222 -18.35 0.98 25.15
C LEU A 222 -16.99 0.31 25.31
N VAL A 223 -17.01 -0.89 25.87
CA VAL A 223 -15.86 -1.81 25.90
C VAL A 223 -16.25 -3.08 25.18
N VAL A 224 -15.51 -3.43 24.13
CA VAL A 224 -15.82 -4.56 23.27
C VAL A 224 -14.62 -5.50 23.25
N GLU A 225 -14.83 -6.77 23.56
CA GLU A 225 -13.81 -7.80 23.60
C GLU A 225 -14.22 -9.01 22.77
N ASN A 226 -13.24 -9.69 22.15
CA ASN A 226 -13.48 -10.97 21.48
C ASN A 226 -13.65 -12.08 22.51
N ASP A 227 -14.63 -12.98 22.31
CA ASP A 227 -14.93 -14.10 23.22
C ASP A 227 -13.92 -15.25 23.07
N GLU A 228 -13.36 -15.44 21.89
CA GLU A 228 -12.39 -16.47 21.56
C GLU A 228 -11.14 -15.86 20.91
N PRO A 229 -9.95 -16.47 21.04
CA PRO A 229 -8.74 -15.99 20.36
C PRO A 229 -8.94 -15.83 18.85
N LEU A 230 -8.41 -14.74 18.31
CA LEU A 230 -8.38 -14.49 16.88
C LEU A 230 -7.25 -15.31 16.23
N ASP A 231 -7.31 -15.51 14.92
CA ASP A 231 -6.20 -16.06 14.17
C ASP A 231 -5.03 -15.07 14.11
N TYR A 232 -3.81 -15.60 14.11
CA TYR A 232 -2.61 -14.78 14.02
C TYR A 232 -2.31 -14.39 12.57
N TYR A 233 -1.81 -13.17 12.38
CA TYR A 233 -1.39 -12.62 11.10
C TYR A 233 -2.52 -12.40 10.08
N PHE A 234 -3.75 -12.17 10.58
CA PHE A 234 -4.92 -11.87 9.77
C PHE A 234 -5.41 -10.44 9.96
N GLU A 235 -6.11 -9.92 8.93
CA GLU A 235 -6.80 -8.64 8.99
C GLU A 235 -8.20 -8.82 9.56
N TYR A 236 -8.54 -8.02 10.57
CA TYR A 236 -9.88 -7.94 11.15
C TYR A 236 -10.43 -6.54 10.98
N THR A 237 -11.72 -6.43 10.74
CA THR A 237 -12.44 -5.18 10.62
C THR A 237 -13.38 -5.00 11.79
N PHE A 238 -13.20 -3.91 12.55
CA PHE A 238 -14.13 -3.48 13.59
C PHE A 238 -15.08 -2.42 13.02
N GLN A 239 -16.39 -2.58 13.28
CA GLN A 239 -17.41 -1.70 12.76
C GLN A 239 -18.44 -1.35 13.85
N LEU A 240 -18.83 -0.08 13.88
CA LEU A 240 -19.99 0.44 14.60
C LEU A 240 -20.96 0.99 13.55
N ASP A 241 -22.17 0.45 13.50
CA ASP A 241 -23.14 0.80 12.46
C ASP A 241 -23.91 2.09 12.78
N THR A 242 -24.45 2.70 11.74
CA THR A 242 -25.26 3.92 11.82
C THR A 242 -26.58 3.75 12.60
N GLY A 243 -26.94 2.53 12.98
CA GLY A 243 -28.08 2.22 13.84
C GLY A 243 -27.85 2.52 15.32
N LEU A 244 -26.60 2.71 15.75
CA LEU A 244 -26.26 3.08 17.11
C LEU A 244 -26.90 4.44 17.49
N ARG A 245 -27.43 4.57 18.72
CA ARG A 245 -28.09 5.78 19.22
C ARG A 245 -27.63 6.12 20.64
N SER A 246 -27.68 7.40 20.99
CA SER A 246 -27.59 7.79 22.39
C SER A 246 -28.92 7.59 23.13
N THR A 247 -28.89 7.65 24.47
CA THR A 247 -30.09 7.66 25.30
C THR A 247 -30.96 8.91 25.07
N ALA A 248 -30.34 10.00 24.56
CA ALA A 248 -31.04 11.22 24.15
C ALA A 248 -31.52 11.15 22.68
N GLY A 249 -31.39 10.04 22.01
CA GLY A 249 -31.83 9.82 20.63
C GLY A 249 -30.91 10.43 19.57
N PHE A 250 -29.66 10.76 19.90
CA PHE A 250 -28.69 11.28 18.91
C PHE A 250 -28.32 10.24 17.86
N ASP A 251 -28.25 10.67 16.61
CA ASP A 251 -27.85 9.85 15.49
C ASP A 251 -26.32 9.64 15.47
N PHE A 252 -25.89 8.49 14.99
CA PHE A 252 -24.48 8.12 14.81
C PHE A 252 -24.14 7.93 13.33
N ASP A 253 -23.02 8.48 12.88
CA ASP A 253 -22.61 8.44 11.46
C ASP A 253 -21.93 7.11 11.06
N GLY A 254 -21.67 6.22 12.04
CA GLY A 254 -20.93 4.98 11.83
C GLY A 254 -19.42 5.15 12.00
N PHE A 255 -18.76 4.02 12.23
CA PHE A 255 -17.29 3.91 12.28
C PHE A 255 -16.85 2.58 11.74
N ARG A 256 -15.75 2.57 10.98
CA ARG A 256 -15.11 1.35 10.50
C ARG A 256 -13.62 1.54 10.42
N ASN A 257 -12.85 0.58 10.95
CA ASN A 257 -11.41 0.52 10.80
C ASN A 257 -10.92 -0.92 10.87
N SER A 258 -9.72 -1.18 10.35
CA SER A 258 -9.11 -2.51 10.33
C SER A 258 -7.79 -2.53 11.09
N PHE A 259 -7.43 -3.71 11.58
CA PHE A 259 -6.15 -3.98 12.20
C PHE A 259 -5.66 -5.38 11.81
N TYR A 260 -4.36 -5.62 12.04
CA TYR A 260 -3.74 -6.93 11.85
C TYR A 260 -3.26 -7.49 13.18
N THR A 261 -3.60 -8.74 13.43
CA THR A 261 -3.04 -9.49 14.55
C THR A 261 -1.54 -9.71 14.36
N ARG A 262 -0.83 -9.89 15.46
CA ARG A 262 0.59 -10.20 15.42
C ARG A 262 0.84 -11.61 14.87
N LEU A 263 2.04 -11.81 14.33
CA LEU A 263 2.53 -13.14 13.98
C LEU A 263 2.65 -14.00 15.25
N ASP A 264 2.24 -15.27 15.17
CA ASP A 264 2.58 -16.24 16.19
C ASP A 264 4.08 -16.59 16.09
N SER A 265 4.85 -16.05 17.03
CA SER A 265 6.30 -16.25 17.10
C SER A 265 6.70 -17.42 18.02
N THR A 266 5.77 -18.26 18.42
CA THR A 266 6.08 -19.46 19.20
C THR A 266 6.83 -20.47 18.34
N ASP A 267 7.82 -21.13 18.95
CA ASP A 267 8.59 -22.15 18.24
C ASP A 267 7.68 -23.35 17.90
N LYS A 268 7.43 -23.57 16.61
CA LYS A 268 6.62 -24.70 16.10
C LYS A 268 7.42 -26.00 15.96
N PHE A 269 8.74 -25.88 15.96
CA PHE A 269 9.67 -27.00 15.84
C PHE A 269 10.73 -26.91 16.93
N PRO A 270 11.33 -28.05 17.33
CA PRO A 270 12.46 -28.03 18.25
C PRO A 270 13.60 -27.17 17.73
N ARG A 271 14.16 -26.33 18.58
CA ARG A 271 15.37 -25.57 18.24
C ARG A 271 16.54 -26.51 18.02
N ILE A 272 17.21 -26.34 16.88
CA ILE A 272 18.44 -27.04 16.52
C ILE A 272 19.57 -26.01 16.41
N SER A 273 20.82 -26.48 16.39
CA SER A 273 21.97 -25.61 16.21
C SER A 273 21.96 -24.96 14.81
N ASP A 274 22.64 -23.82 14.68
CA ASP A 274 22.78 -23.11 13.39
C ASP A 274 23.39 -24.03 12.32
N GLN A 275 24.37 -24.87 12.71
CA GLN A 275 25.00 -25.82 11.79
C GLN A 275 24.03 -26.91 11.32
N GLU A 276 23.18 -27.41 12.19
CA GLU A 276 22.16 -28.40 11.80
C GLU A 276 21.08 -27.75 10.93
N LEU A 277 20.68 -26.51 11.25
CA LEU A 277 19.70 -25.77 10.45
C LEU A 277 20.20 -25.48 9.04
N LEU A 278 21.45 -25.00 8.91
CA LEU A 278 22.09 -24.78 7.59
C LEU A 278 22.22 -26.09 6.81
N THR A 279 22.59 -27.20 7.46
CA THR A 279 22.65 -28.51 6.82
C THR A 279 21.26 -28.96 6.31
N LYS A 280 20.24 -28.75 7.12
CA LYS A 280 18.84 -29.05 6.75
C LYS A 280 18.39 -28.25 5.53
N ILE A 281 18.66 -26.94 5.52
CA ILE A 281 18.31 -26.06 4.40
C ILE A 281 19.05 -26.49 3.13
N GLN A 282 20.38 -26.68 3.19
CA GLN A 282 21.16 -27.15 2.05
C GLN A 282 20.61 -28.47 1.49
N LYS A 283 20.26 -29.40 2.36
CA LYS A 283 19.70 -30.70 1.94
C LYS A 283 18.32 -30.56 1.29
N GLN A 284 17.46 -29.63 1.81
CA GLN A 284 16.13 -29.43 1.23
C GLN A 284 16.19 -28.68 -0.11
N THR A 285 17.03 -27.64 -0.23
CA THR A 285 17.22 -26.91 -1.49
C THR A 285 17.90 -27.78 -2.55
N PHE A 286 18.84 -28.64 -2.16
CA PHE A 286 19.47 -29.60 -3.08
C PHE A 286 18.48 -30.52 -3.79
N LYS A 287 17.37 -30.90 -3.14
CA LYS A 287 16.32 -31.75 -3.72
C LYS A 287 15.70 -31.16 -4.98
N TYR A 288 15.61 -29.84 -5.09
CA TYR A 288 15.09 -29.20 -6.31
C TYR A 288 15.90 -29.61 -7.54
N PHE A 289 17.21 -29.59 -7.43
CA PHE A 289 18.10 -29.97 -8.53
C PHE A 289 18.26 -31.48 -8.66
N TRP A 290 18.21 -32.23 -7.58
CA TRP A 290 18.51 -33.65 -7.56
C TRP A 290 17.28 -34.54 -7.77
N ASP A 291 16.27 -34.40 -6.94
CA ASP A 291 15.07 -35.25 -6.97
C ASP A 291 14.08 -34.77 -8.04
N PHE A 292 13.98 -33.46 -8.26
CA PHE A 292 13.05 -32.83 -9.20
C PHE A 292 13.68 -32.49 -10.55
N GLY A 293 14.99 -32.75 -10.75
CA GLY A 293 15.66 -32.59 -12.04
C GLY A 293 14.99 -33.45 -13.12
N HIS A 294 15.11 -33.01 -14.38
CA HIS A 294 14.49 -33.67 -15.52
C HIS A 294 15.10 -35.10 -15.71
N PRO A 295 14.29 -36.16 -15.88
CA PRO A 295 14.74 -37.53 -15.83
C PRO A 295 15.69 -37.90 -17.01
N GLU A 296 15.46 -37.35 -18.22
CA GLU A 296 16.26 -37.68 -19.40
C GLU A 296 17.54 -36.84 -19.46
N SER A 297 17.46 -35.51 -19.33
CA SER A 297 18.64 -34.64 -19.42
C SER A 297 19.43 -34.52 -18.12
N GLY A 298 18.80 -34.69 -16.97
CA GLY A 298 19.38 -34.37 -15.66
C GLY A 298 19.42 -32.88 -15.34
N MET A 299 18.93 -32.04 -16.23
CA MET A 299 18.86 -30.58 -16.10
C MET A 299 17.81 -30.14 -15.10
N ALA A 300 17.91 -28.92 -14.60
CA ALA A 300 16.89 -28.33 -13.74
C ALA A 300 15.66 -27.91 -14.56
N ARG A 301 14.47 -28.27 -14.09
CA ARG A 301 13.22 -27.72 -14.62
C ARG A 301 13.12 -26.22 -14.32
N GLU A 302 12.39 -25.49 -15.16
CA GLU A 302 12.22 -24.04 -14.99
C GLU A 302 11.48 -23.74 -13.68
N ARG A 303 10.39 -24.48 -13.41
CA ARG A 303 9.64 -24.44 -12.15
C ARG A 303 8.92 -25.78 -11.91
N ASN A 304 8.22 -25.90 -10.81
CA ASN A 304 7.51 -27.12 -10.41
C ASN A 304 6.34 -27.53 -11.35
N THR A 305 5.93 -26.65 -12.25
CA THR A 305 4.81 -26.87 -13.19
C THR A 305 5.24 -26.85 -14.65
N SER A 306 6.53 -26.82 -14.96
CA SER A 306 7.03 -26.62 -16.32
C SER A 306 7.27 -27.89 -17.13
N ASP A 307 6.88 -29.05 -16.60
CA ASP A 307 6.96 -30.38 -17.26
C ASP A 307 8.29 -30.65 -17.96
N GLU A 308 8.34 -30.55 -19.30
CA GLU A 308 9.51 -30.80 -20.14
C GLU A 308 10.49 -29.61 -20.19
N THR A 309 10.08 -28.40 -19.77
CA THR A 309 10.93 -27.23 -19.90
C THR A 309 12.06 -27.21 -18.87
N VAL A 310 13.29 -27.20 -19.37
CA VAL A 310 14.51 -27.02 -18.57
C VAL A 310 15.19 -25.69 -18.93
N THR A 311 15.97 -25.13 -18.00
CA THR A 311 16.66 -23.84 -18.19
C THR A 311 18.18 -24.03 -18.26
N GLY A 312 18.86 -23.15 -18.99
CA GLY A 312 20.32 -23.11 -19.06
C GLY A 312 20.94 -22.71 -17.73
N GLY A 313 20.65 -21.50 -17.24
CA GLY A 313 21.23 -20.92 -16.02
C GLY A 313 20.78 -21.63 -14.74
N GLY A 314 19.49 -21.97 -14.61
CA GLY A 314 19.01 -22.74 -13.47
C GLY A 314 19.71 -24.10 -13.36
N SER A 315 19.94 -24.77 -14.48
CA SER A 315 20.70 -26.01 -14.51
C SER A 315 22.19 -25.83 -14.18
N ALA A 316 22.76 -24.68 -14.52
CA ALA A 316 24.14 -24.34 -14.14
C ALA A 316 24.30 -24.32 -12.61
N PHE A 317 23.34 -23.72 -11.90
CA PHE A 317 23.33 -23.75 -10.42
C PHE A 317 23.15 -25.18 -9.89
N GLY A 318 22.35 -25.99 -10.58
CA GLY A 318 22.22 -27.43 -10.34
C GLY A 318 23.53 -28.20 -10.46
N VAL A 319 24.34 -27.94 -11.49
CA VAL A 319 25.68 -28.53 -11.66
C VAL A 319 26.59 -28.19 -10.48
N MET A 320 26.63 -26.94 -10.05
CA MET A 320 27.40 -26.55 -8.86
C MET A 320 26.87 -27.24 -7.59
N SER A 321 25.56 -27.41 -7.48
CA SER A 321 24.94 -28.08 -6.33
C SER A 321 25.30 -29.55 -6.23
N ILE A 322 25.67 -30.24 -7.35
CA ILE A 322 26.14 -31.62 -7.33
C ILE A 322 27.42 -31.72 -6.50
N ILE A 323 28.37 -30.80 -6.66
CA ILE A 323 29.59 -30.74 -5.85
C ILE A 323 29.24 -30.64 -4.35
N VAL A 324 28.32 -29.70 -4.02
CA VAL A 324 27.84 -29.56 -2.64
C VAL A 324 27.19 -30.84 -2.12
N GLY A 325 26.37 -31.49 -2.95
CA GLY A 325 25.74 -32.78 -2.62
C GLY A 325 26.73 -33.87 -2.29
N ILE A 326 27.82 -33.97 -3.04
CA ILE A 326 28.92 -34.94 -2.81
C ILE A 326 29.67 -34.58 -1.52
N GLU A 327 30.15 -33.35 -1.37
CA GLU A 327 30.96 -32.90 -0.23
C GLU A 327 30.19 -32.94 1.09
N ARG A 328 28.87 -32.71 1.04
CA ARG A 328 27.99 -32.77 2.23
C ARG A 328 27.47 -34.19 2.48
N GLY A 329 27.82 -35.18 1.65
CA GLY A 329 27.35 -36.57 1.78
C GLY A 329 25.85 -36.75 1.56
N PHE A 330 25.19 -35.87 0.80
CA PHE A 330 23.79 -36.05 0.39
C PHE A 330 23.65 -37.09 -0.71
N ILE A 331 24.65 -37.20 -1.53
CA ILE A 331 24.83 -38.21 -2.60
C ILE A 331 26.25 -38.73 -2.57
N THR A 332 26.48 -39.89 -3.19
CA THR A 332 27.85 -40.39 -3.41
C THR A 332 28.53 -39.69 -4.59
N ARG A 333 29.89 -39.75 -4.64
CA ARG A 333 30.64 -39.23 -5.79
C ARG A 333 30.19 -39.90 -7.09
N ASP A 334 30.04 -41.22 -7.10
CA ASP A 334 29.61 -41.99 -8.29
C ASP A 334 28.24 -41.52 -8.80
N GLN A 335 27.28 -41.28 -7.89
CA GLN A 335 25.98 -40.73 -8.25
C GLN A 335 26.08 -39.32 -8.88
N GLY A 336 26.92 -38.46 -8.30
CA GLY A 336 27.19 -37.14 -8.83
C GLY A 336 27.82 -37.17 -10.22
N LEU A 337 28.86 -38.02 -10.42
CA LEU A 337 29.51 -38.18 -11.71
C LEU A 337 28.56 -38.73 -12.77
N GLN A 338 27.71 -39.71 -12.42
CA GLN A 338 26.70 -40.26 -13.36
C GLN A 338 25.69 -39.16 -13.78
N ARG A 339 25.22 -38.35 -12.86
CA ARG A 339 24.31 -37.21 -13.16
C ARG A 339 25.03 -36.20 -14.06
N MET A 340 26.28 -35.86 -13.75
CA MET A 340 27.05 -34.92 -14.53
C MET A 340 27.32 -35.44 -15.95
N GLN A 341 27.65 -36.73 -16.13
CA GLN A 341 27.82 -37.32 -17.45
C GLN A 341 26.53 -37.27 -18.28
N LYS A 342 25.38 -37.48 -17.65
CA LYS A 342 24.08 -37.32 -18.32
C LYS A 342 23.88 -35.88 -18.81
N ILE A 343 24.13 -34.87 -17.96
CA ILE A 343 24.05 -33.45 -18.33
C ILE A 343 25.02 -33.11 -19.46
N LEU A 344 26.27 -33.56 -19.40
CA LEU A 344 27.28 -33.32 -20.44
C LEU A 344 26.87 -33.92 -21.78
N ASN A 345 26.31 -35.13 -21.77
CA ASN A 345 25.82 -35.77 -23.01
C ASN A 345 24.65 -34.96 -23.61
N PHE A 346 23.71 -34.54 -22.79
CA PHE A 346 22.60 -33.71 -23.24
C PHE A 346 23.08 -32.37 -23.84
N LEU A 347 23.90 -31.62 -23.09
CA LEU A 347 24.41 -30.31 -23.53
C LEU A 347 25.29 -30.38 -24.77
N GLY A 348 26.06 -31.46 -24.92
CA GLY A 348 27.04 -31.60 -26.01
C GLY A 348 26.52 -32.29 -27.27
N LYS A 349 25.37 -33.01 -27.19
CA LYS A 349 24.90 -33.84 -28.31
C LYS A 349 23.45 -33.62 -28.70
N GLU A 350 22.58 -33.33 -27.73
CA GLU A 350 21.13 -33.27 -27.94
C GLU A 350 20.63 -31.80 -27.98
N ALA A 351 21.14 -30.93 -27.07
CA ALA A 351 20.68 -29.58 -26.94
C ALA A 351 21.08 -28.70 -28.13
N ASP A 352 20.13 -27.96 -28.67
CA ASP A 352 20.37 -26.94 -29.69
C ASP A 352 21.41 -25.91 -29.22
N ARG A 353 22.32 -25.56 -30.15
CA ARG A 353 23.35 -24.53 -29.90
C ARG A 353 23.40 -23.54 -31.04
N PHE A 354 23.51 -22.26 -30.68
CA PHE A 354 23.51 -21.14 -31.60
C PHE A 354 24.78 -20.33 -31.36
N HIS A 355 25.74 -20.41 -32.27
CA HIS A 355 27.10 -19.90 -32.06
C HIS A 355 27.68 -20.33 -30.71
N GLY A 356 27.46 -21.60 -30.38
CA GLY A 356 27.94 -22.23 -29.17
C GLY A 356 27.11 -21.97 -27.90
N ALA A 357 26.22 -20.99 -27.85
CA ALA A 357 25.34 -20.76 -26.74
C ALA A 357 24.06 -21.61 -26.81
N TRP A 358 23.56 -22.06 -25.68
CA TRP A 358 22.27 -22.72 -25.56
C TRP A 358 21.13 -21.70 -25.45
N PRO A 359 19.89 -22.11 -25.78
CA PRO A 359 18.73 -21.24 -25.56
C PRO A 359 18.40 -21.08 -24.07
N HIS A 360 17.56 -20.06 -23.76
CA HIS A 360 17.05 -19.83 -22.42
C HIS A 360 16.31 -21.06 -21.89
N TRP A 361 15.35 -21.54 -22.68
CA TRP A 361 14.56 -22.73 -22.41
C TRP A 361 14.77 -23.81 -23.45
N MET A 362 14.84 -25.06 -23.00
CA MET A 362 14.97 -26.25 -23.84
C MET A 362 13.95 -27.30 -23.43
N ASN A 363 13.55 -28.13 -24.38
CA ASN A 363 12.86 -29.37 -24.07
C ASN A 363 13.87 -30.37 -23.47
N GLY A 364 13.62 -30.80 -22.22
CA GLY A 364 14.54 -31.65 -21.47
C GLY A 364 14.70 -33.07 -22.02
N SER A 365 13.79 -33.55 -22.89
CA SER A 365 13.86 -34.84 -23.56
C SER A 365 14.54 -34.75 -24.92
N THR A 366 14.29 -33.71 -25.71
CA THR A 366 14.79 -33.62 -27.10
C THR A 366 15.95 -32.65 -27.28
N GLY A 367 16.17 -31.70 -26.36
CA GLY A 367 17.16 -30.64 -26.48
C GLY A 367 16.75 -29.48 -27.38
N GLU A 368 15.59 -29.55 -28.02
CA GLU A 368 15.08 -28.50 -28.89
C GLU A 368 14.79 -27.22 -28.13
N VAL A 369 15.04 -26.05 -28.76
CA VAL A 369 14.75 -24.75 -28.22
C VAL A 369 13.24 -24.59 -27.96
N ILE A 370 12.87 -24.08 -26.78
CA ILE A 370 11.54 -23.58 -26.46
C ILE A 370 11.64 -22.04 -26.43
N PRO A 371 11.02 -21.32 -27.38
CA PRO A 371 11.13 -19.86 -27.45
C PRO A 371 10.65 -19.18 -26.16
N PHE A 372 11.51 -18.36 -25.55
CA PHE A 372 11.12 -17.53 -24.42
C PHE A 372 10.17 -16.40 -24.86
N SER A 373 10.37 -15.86 -26.06
CA SER A 373 9.51 -14.91 -26.74
C SER A 373 9.77 -14.95 -28.25
N GLU A 374 8.98 -14.22 -29.05
CA GLU A 374 9.05 -14.23 -30.52
C GLU A 374 10.47 -14.06 -31.10
N LYS A 375 11.30 -13.19 -30.50
CA LYS A 375 12.67 -12.95 -30.94
C LYS A 375 13.74 -13.59 -30.04
N ASP A 376 13.31 -14.47 -29.16
CA ASP A 376 14.14 -15.18 -28.20
C ASP A 376 13.92 -16.68 -28.39
N ASP A 377 14.27 -17.12 -29.59
CA ASP A 377 14.11 -18.47 -30.10
C ASP A 377 15.46 -19.10 -30.55
N GLY A 378 16.53 -18.63 -29.96
CA GLY A 378 17.89 -19.02 -30.29
C GLY A 378 18.82 -18.99 -29.08
N GLY A 379 20.08 -18.55 -29.30
CA GLY A 379 21.09 -18.54 -28.25
C GLY A 379 20.89 -17.45 -27.20
N ASP A 380 20.96 -17.85 -25.94
CA ASP A 380 21.02 -16.95 -24.77
C ASP A 380 22.45 -17.00 -24.19
N LEU A 381 23.19 -15.91 -24.38
CA LEU A 381 24.59 -15.84 -23.95
C LEU A 381 24.72 -15.81 -22.41
N VAL A 382 23.73 -15.26 -21.72
CA VAL A 382 23.76 -15.14 -20.26
C VAL A 382 23.54 -16.51 -19.62
N GLU A 383 22.53 -17.25 -20.05
CA GLU A 383 22.30 -18.62 -19.62
C GLU A 383 23.51 -19.53 -19.96
N ALA A 384 24.06 -19.35 -21.16
CA ALA A 384 25.27 -20.08 -21.58
C ALA A 384 26.50 -19.72 -20.73
N GLY A 385 26.63 -18.47 -20.32
CA GLY A 385 27.72 -18.03 -19.46
C GLY A 385 27.64 -18.59 -18.04
N PHE A 386 26.43 -18.68 -17.46
CA PHE A 386 26.23 -19.36 -16.18
C PHE A 386 26.55 -20.85 -16.30
N MET A 387 26.17 -21.51 -17.40
CA MET A 387 26.50 -22.89 -17.62
C MET A 387 28.02 -23.09 -17.81
N ALA A 388 28.69 -22.21 -18.54
CA ALA A 388 30.15 -22.25 -18.69
C ALA A 388 30.86 -22.10 -17.33
N GLN A 389 30.43 -21.17 -16.48
CA GLN A 389 30.91 -21.01 -15.10
C GLN A 389 30.77 -22.33 -14.31
N ALA A 390 29.61 -22.96 -14.38
CA ALA A 390 29.33 -24.19 -13.67
C ALA A 390 30.15 -25.36 -14.17
N LEU A 391 30.27 -25.53 -15.48
CA LEU A 391 31.07 -26.56 -16.10
C LEU A 391 32.56 -26.43 -15.73
N LEU A 392 33.13 -25.23 -15.80
CA LEU A 392 34.50 -24.96 -15.39
C LEU A 392 34.71 -25.19 -13.88
N THR A 393 33.75 -24.85 -13.04
CA THR A 393 33.78 -25.16 -11.61
C THR A 393 33.81 -26.69 -11.39
N PHE A 394 32.93 -27.43 -12.08
CA PHE A 394 32.89 -28.89 -11.96
C PHE A 394 34.16 -29.51 -12.50
N ARG A 395 34.72 -28.99 -13.61
CA ARG A 395 36.01 -29.45 -14.18
C ARG A 395 37.14 -29.39 -13.15
N GLN A 396 37.23 -28.34 -12.34
CA GLN A 396 38.23 -28.17 -11.28
C GLN A 396 38.06 -29.18 -10.12
N TYR A 397 36.85 -29.71 -9.94
CA TYR A 397 36.54 -30.72 -8.93
C TYR A 397 36.90 -32.13 -9.35
N LEU A 398 37.06 -32.36 -10.65
CA LEU A 398 37.42 -33.67 -11.24
C LEU A 398 38.90 -34.01 -11.04
N GLU A 399 39.20 -35.30 -10.96
CA GLU A 399 40.56 -35.85 -10.77
C GLU A 399 41.14 -36.31 -12.11
N PRO A 400 42.11 -35.57 -12.70
CA PRO A 400 42.65 -35.90 -14.04
C PRO A 400 43.39 -37.27 -14.12
N SER A 401 43.79 -37.82 -12.98
CA SER A 401 44.43 -39.12 -12.93
C SER A 401 43.46 -40.31 -13.12
N VAL A 402 42.14 -40.04 -13.03
CA VAL A 402 41.08 -41.03 -13.25
C VAL A 402 40.60 -40.93 -14.70
N PRO A 403 40.74 -41.98 -15.54
CA PRO A 403 40.42 -41.90 -16.97
C PRO A 403 39.01 -41.44 -17.31
N GLU A 404 38.01 -41.85 -16.53
CA GLU A 404 36.60 -41.47 -16.71
C GLU A 404 36.37 -39.98 -16.39
N GLU A 405 37.05 -39.46 -15.38
CA GLU A 405 36.96 -38.05 -15.02
C GLU A 405 37.77 -37.17 -15.99
N GLN A 406 38.94 -37.67 -16.50
CA GLN A 406 39.68 -37.01 -17.57
C GLN A 406 38.82 -36.86 -18.84
N ALA A 407 38.08 -37.91 -19.21
CA ALA A 407 37.17 -37.83 -20.35
C ALA A 407 36.05 -36.79 -20.17
N MET A 408 35.56 -36.58 -18.95
CA MET A 408 34.62 -35.49 -18.64
C MET A 408 35.29 -34.11 -18.73
N ILE A 409 36.54 -33.98 -18.26
CA ILE A 409 37.35 -32.77 -18.41
C ILE A 409 37.48 -32.40 -19.88
N ASP A 410 37.82 -33.34 -20.74
CA ASP A 410 37.99 -33.13 -22.18
C ASP A 410 36.67 -32.75 -22.85
N GLN A 411 35.56 -33.34 -22.43
CA GLN A 411 34.22 -33.00 -22.92
C GLN A 411 33.82 -31.58 -22.48
N ILE A 412 34.07 -31.20 -21.23
CA ILE A 412 33.82 -29.85 -20.73
C ILE A 412 34.66 -28.83 -21.50
N ASN A 413 35.95 -29.11 -21.74
CA ASN A 413 36.80 -28.21 -22.51
C ASN A 413 36.26 -28.03 -23.95
N THR A 414 35.85 -29.09 -24.61
CA THR A 414 35.28 -29.04 -25.97
C THR A 414 33.99 -28.15 -25.99
N ILE A 415 33.14 -28.30 -24.99
CA ILE A 415 31.92 -27.51 -24.88
C ILE A 415 32.24 -26.04 -24.63
N TRP A 416 33.14 -25.75 -23.69
CA TRP A 416 33.59 -24.43 -23.32
C TRP A 416 34.26 -23.67 -24.47
N GLU A 417 35.21 -24.34 -25.15
CA GLU A 417 35.96 -23.80 -26.28
C GLU A 417 35.08 -23.55 -27.52
N GLY A 418 33.92 -24.19 -27.59
CA GLY A 418 32.97 -24.04 -28.68
C GLY A 418 31.92 -22.93 -28.49
N ILE A 419 32.02 -22.08 -27.45
CA ILE A 419 31.16 -20.91 -27.29
C ILE A 419 31.83 -19.74 -28.01
N GLU A 420 31.15 -19.20 -29.02
CA GLU A 420 31.63 -18.09 -29.86
C GLU A 420 31.27 -16.72 -29.22
N TRP A 421 31.95 -16.35 -28.12
CA TRP A 421 31.67 -15.12 -27.37
C TRP A 421 31.81 -13.86 -28.22
N ASP A 422 32.84 -13.83 -29.11
CA ASP A 422 33.08 -12.74 -30.05
C ASP A 422 31.92 -12.55 -31.04
N TRP A 423 31.20 -13.61 -31.42
CA TRP A 423 29.99 -13.48 -32.23
C TRP A 423 28.94 -12.60 -31.59
N TYR A 424 28.75 -12.69 -30.28
CA TYR A 424 27.75 -11.93 -29.54
C TYR A 424 28.11 -10.48 -29.35
N THR A 425 29.18 -9.96 -29.94
CA THR A 425 29.48 -8.54 -30.18
C THR A 425 28.97 -8.06 -31.53
N LYS A 426 27.93 -8.67 -32.09
CA LYS A 426 27.50 -8.55 -33.48
C LYS A 426 28.65 -8.85 -34.43
N ASN A 427 29.35 -9.98 -34.20
CA ASN A 427 30.49 -10.42 -34.95
C ASN A 427 31.67 -9.39 -35.02
N GLY A 428 31.94 -8.75 -33.90
CA GLY A 428 33.01 -7.75 -33.76
C GLY A 428 32.65 -6.32 -34.19
N GLU A 429 31.39 -6.07 -34.55
CA GLU A 429 30.95 -4.74 -34.98
C GLU A 429 30.73 -3.76 -33.80
N GLU A 430 30.44 -4.28 -32.58
CA GLU A 430 30.16 -3.47 -31.42
C GLU A 430 30.98 -3.86 -30.19
N ASN A 431 31.38 -2.89 -29.38
CA ASN A 431 32.10 -3.08 -28.13
C ASN A 431 31.15 -3.36 -26.97
N VAL A 432 30.26 -4.34 -27.13
CA VAL A 432 29.32 -4.79 -26.10
C VAL A 432 28.84 -6.20 -26.44
N LEU A 433 28.63 -7.04 -25.43
CA LEU A 433 27.98 -8.34 -25.60
C LEU A 433 26.47 -8.19 -25.68
N TYR A 434 25.84 -8.97 -26.55
CA TYR A 434 24.39 -9.06 -26.69
C TYR A 434 23.85 -10.31 -26.01
N TRP A 435 22.67 -10.18 -25.38
CA TRP A 435 22.04 -11.25 -24.62
C TRP A 435 21.58 -12.38 -25.51
N HIS A 436 20.94 -12.04 -26.64
CA HIS A 436 20.29 -13.00 -27.53
C HIS A 436 20.77 -12.92 -28.97
N TRP A 437 20.81 -14.06 -29.59
CA TRP A 437 20.87 -14.18 -31.04
C TRP A 437 19.84 -15.21 -31.51
N SER A 438 19.03 -14.85 -32.50
CA SER A 438 17.97 -15.69 -33.09
C SER A 438 18.37 -16.16 -34.50
N PRO A 439 18.17 -17.45 -34.84
CA PRO A 439 18.37 -17.92 -36.20
C PRO A 439 17.38 -17.30 -37.20
N ASN A 440 16.24 -16.80 -36.74
CA ASN A 440 15.19 -16.20 -37.56
C ASN A 440 15.26 -14.69 -37.64
N TYR A 441 15.76 -14.03 -36.58
CA TYR A 441 15.73 -12.57 -36.43
C TYR A 441 17.12 -11.97 -36.17
N GLY A 442 18.19 -12.77 -36.09
CA GLY A 442 19.52 -12.25 -35.78
C GLY A 442 19.59 -11.55 -34.44
N PHE A 443 20.14 -10.34 -34.41
CA PHE A 443 20.21 -9.49 -33.22
C PHE A 443 19.03 -8.50 -33.07
N GLU A 444 17.89 -8.71 -33.72
CA GLU A 444 16.75 -7.78 -33.71
C GLU A 444 16.10 -7.58 -32.33
N LYS A 445 16.33 -8.47 -31.37
CA LYS A 445 15.90 -8.24 -29.98
C LYS A 445 16.62 -7.06 -29.34
N ASP A 446 17.81 -6.72 -29.86
CA ASP A 446 18.65 -5.57 -29.53
C ASP A 446 18.80 -5.35 -28.01
N MET A 447 19.28 -6.39 -27.32
CA MET A 447 19.42 -6.41 -25.87
C MET A 447 20.89 -6.45 -25.45
N PRO A 448 21.62 -5.31 -25.47
CA PRO A 448 23.00 -5.27 -25.04
C PRO A 448 23.14 -5.47 -23.54
N ILE A 449 24.12 -6.26 -23.13
CA ILE A 449 24.44 -6.55 -21.73
C ILE A 449 25.24 -5.37 -21.15
N ARG A 450 24.60 -4.49 -20.37
CA ARG A 450 25.21 -3.26 -19.88
C ARG A 450 24.87 -2.97 -18.41
N GLY A 451 25.86 -2.47 -17.68
CA GLY A 451 25.71 -2.01 -16.32
C GLY A 451 25.76 -3.16 -15.29
N HIS A 452 25.72 -2.79 -14.01
CA HIS A 452 25.78 -3.78 -12.93
C HIS A 452 24.45 -4.54 -12.81
N ASN A 453 24.53 -5.81 -13.12
CA ASN A 453 23.47 -6.80 -12.97
C ASN A 453 24.12 -8.18 -12.74
N GLU A 454 23.40 -9.26 -12.94
CA GLU A 454 23.86 -10.64 -12.76
C GLU A 454 24.98 -11.09 -13.70
N THR A 455 25.28 -10.31 -14.76
CA THR A 455 26.03 -10.76 -15.94
C THR A 455 27.53 -10.47 -15.90
N GLN A 456 28.12 -10.05 -14.80
CA GLN A 456 29.57 -9.81 -14.73
C GLN A 456 30.38 -11.04 -15.15
N ILE A 457 29.96 -12.23 -14.69
CA ILE A 457 30.64 -13.48 -15.03
C ILE A 457 30.67 -13.75 -16.53
N ILE A 458 29.68 -13.28 -17.27
CA ILE A 458 29.59 -13.47 -18.74
C ILE A 458 30.77 -12.79 -19.41
N TYR A 459 31.07 -11.57 -19.02
CA TYR A 459 32.24 -10.84 -19.51
C TYR A 459 33.58 -11.48 -19.08
N VAL A 460 33.63 -12.01 -17.84
CA VAL A 460 34.81 -12.72 -17.36
C VAL A 460 35.04 -14.02 -18.18
N MET A 461 33.99 -14.79 -18.47
CA MET A 461 34.07 -15.95 -19.31
C MET A 461 34.48 -15.59 -20.73
N ALA A 462 33.83 -14.61 -21.32
CA ALA A 462 34.13 -14.16 -22.67
C ALA A 462 35.57 -13.67 -22.82
N ALA A 463 36.08 -12.87 -21.88
CA ALA A 463 37.46 -12.38 -21.90
C ALA A 463 38.50 -13.50 -21.68
N SER A 464 38.14 -14.57 -20.97
CA SER A 464 39.03 -15.72 -20.67
C SER A 464 38.91 -16.87 -21.65
N SER A 465 38.05 -16.77 -22.68
CA SER A 465 37.91 -17.82 -23.69
C SER A 465 39.23 -18.08 -24.43
N PRO A 466 39.67 -19.35 -24.57
CA PRO A 466 40.91 -19.62 -25.28
C PRO A 466 40.77 -19.59 -26.81
N THR A 467 39.54 -19.60 -27.33
CA THR A 467 39.24 -19.73 -28.77
C THR A 467 38.54 -18.49 -29.34
N HIS A 468 37.61 -17.93 -28.60
CA HIS A 468 36.75 -16.81 -29.01
C HIS A 468 36.75 -15.66 -27.98
N PRO A 469 37.93 -15.15 -27.56
CA PRO A 469 37.99 -14.11 -26.54
C PRO A 469 37.47 -12.78 -27.07
N ILE A 470 36.91 -11.99 -26.15
CA ILE A 470 36.63 -10.59 -26.39
C ILE A 470 37.78 -9.69 -25.93
N ASP A 471 37.94 -8.54 -26.57
CA ASP A 471 38.88 -7.52 -26.13
C ASP A 471 38.44 -6.83 -24.85
N ALA A 472 39.41 -6.35 -24.05
CA ALA A 472 39.13 -5.62 -22.80
C ALA A 472 38.20 -4.40 -23.02
N GLU A 473 38.27 -3.76 -24.19
CA GLU A 473 37.43 -2.64 -24.58
C GLU A 473 35.93 -2.99 -24.55
N VAL A 474 35.56 -4.24 -24.88
CA VAL A 474 34.17 -4.73 -24.82
C VAL A 474 33.64 -4.71 -23.37
N TYR A 475 34.48 -5.03 -22.40
CA TYR A 475 34.11 -4.89 -20.98
C TYR A 475 33.97 -3.42 -20.60
N HIS A 476 34.96 -2.59 -20.92
CA HIS A 476 34.99 -1.18 -20.52
C HIS A 476 33.89 -0.35 -21.17
N GLN A 477 33.65 -0.52 -22.45
CA GLN A 477 32.61 0.22 -23.20
C GLN A 477 31.22 -0.39 -23.04
N GLY A 478 31.12 -1.72 -23.06
CA GLY A 478 29.87 -2.46 -22.95
C GLY A 478 29.36 -2.52 -21.52
N TYR A 479 29.91 -3.42 -20.72
CA TYR A 479 29.46 -3.65 -19.33
C TYR A 479 29.60 -2.39 -18.47
N ALA A 480 30.80 -1.82 -18.41
CA ALA A 480 31.08 -0.67 -17.56
C ALA A 480 30.61 0.68 -18.15
N ARG A 481 30.13 0.70 -19.42
CA ARG A 481 29.56 1.88 -20.07
C ARG A 481 30.50 3.09 -20.06
N GLY A 482 31.81 2.87 -20.26
CA GLY A 482 32.83 3.91 -20.16
C GLY A 482 32.89 4.59 -18.77
N GLY A 483 32.56 3.88 -17.73
CA GLY A 483 32.45 4.40 -16.34
C GLY A 483 31.04 4.80 -15.92
N GLY A 484 30.05 4.76 -16.82
CA GLY A 484 28.64 5.02 -16.50
C GLY A 484 27.97 3.97 -15.60
N ILE A 485 28.68 2.90 -15.25
CA ILE A 485 28.29 1.90 -14.26
C ILE A 485 28.38 2.41 -12.82
N LYS A 486 29.18 3.48 -12.57
CA LYS A 486 29.41 4.02 -11.22
C LYS A 486 28.15 4.64 -10.63
N ASN A 487 27.88 4.34 -9.36
CA ASN A 487 26.78 4.91 -8.56
C ASN A 487 27.31 5.96 -7.58
N GLY A 488 28.09 5.54 -6.58
CA GLY A 488 28.69 6.40 -5.58
C GLY A 488 27.74 6.95 -4.49
N ASN A 489 26.44 6.72 -4.62
CA ASN A 489 25.46 7.18 -3.63
C ASN A 489 25.40 6.26 -2.40
N SER A 490 24.99 6.86 -1.27
CA SER A 490 24.74 6.14 -0.02
C SER A 490 23.24 5.97 0.22
N TYR A 491 22.84 4.75 0.58
CA TYR A 491 21.49 4.36 0.98
C TYR A 491 21.57 3.74 2.37
N TYR A 492 20.83 4.27 3.32
CA TYR A 492 20.86 3.82 4.73
C TYR A 492 22.29 3.81 5.34
N GLY A 493 23.16 4.74 4.90
CA GLY A 493 24.54 4.81 5.34
C GLY A 493 25.53 3.86 4.65
N HIS A 494 25.06 3.03 3.69
CA HIS A 494 25.88 2.14 2.89
C HIS A 494 26.09 2.70 1.49
N THR A 495 27.35 2.92 1.09
CA THR A 495 27.68 3.45 -0.24
C THR A 495 27.74 2.31 -1.25
N LEU A 496 27.02 2.45 -2.37
CA LEU A 496 27.12 1.58 -3.54
C LEU A 496 28.15 2.12 -4.51
N PRO A 497 29.25 1.42 -4.77
CA PRO A 497 30.21 1.80 -5.81
C PRO A 497 29.59 1.87 -7.21
N ILE A 498 28.79 0.86 -7.58
CA ILE A 498 28.23 0.70 -8.92
C ILE A 498 26.75 0.34 -8.87
N GLY A 499 26.08 0.39 -10.03
CA GLY A 499 24.71 -0.11 -10.23
C GLY A 499 23.64 0.96 -10.10
N ASN A 500 22.40 0.52 -10.12
CA ASN A 500 21.21 1.37 -10.03
C ASN A 500 20.96 1.87 -8.59
N ALA A 501 19.98 2.74 -8.43
CA ALA A 501 19.51 3.16 -7.12
C ALA A 501 19.15 1.94 -6.26
N TYR A 502 19.63 1.93 -5.00
CA TYR A 502 19.52 0.83 -4.04
C TYR A 502 20.12 -0.52 -4.50
N GLY A 503 20.74 -0.60 -5.66
CA GLY A 503 21.44 -1.79 -6.18
C GLY A 503 20.61 -2.68 -7.12
N GLY A 504 19.30 -2.53 -7.18
CA GLY A 504 18.41 -3.44 -7.92
C GLY A 504 18.06 -4.71 -7.13
N PRO A 505 17.57 -5.78 -7.77
CA PRO A 505 17.24 -7.05 -7.12
C PRO A 505 18.51 -7.78 -6.63
N LEU A 506 18.40 -8.52 -5.51
CA LEU A 506 19.58 -9.13 -4.88
C LEU A 506 20.26 -10.22 -5.70
N PHE A 507 19.61 -10.83 -6.68
CA PHE A 507 20.29 -11.82 -7.52
C PHE A 507 21.46 -11.22 -8.32
N PHE A 508 21.50 -9.89 -8.53
CA PHE A 508 22.67 -9.21 -9.10
C PHE A 508 23.95 -9.41 -8.28
N THR A 509 23.79 -9.61 -6.97
CA THR A 509 24.88 -9.83 -6.02
C THR A 509 25.23 -11.31 -5.85
N HIS A 510 24.39 -12.22 -6.37
CA HIS A 510 24.54 -13.64 -6.12
C HIS A 510 25.06 -14.42 -7.33
N TYR A 511 24.47 -14.26 -8.51
CA TYR A 511 24.63 -15.21 -9.62
C TYR A 511 26.06 -15.28 -10.18
N SER A 512 26.67 -14.15 -10.50
CA SER A 512 28.06 -14.12 -10.96
C SER A 512 29.05 -14.68 -9.92
N TYR A 513 28.72 -14.52 -8.62
CA TYR A 513 29.63 -14.83 -7.52
C TYR A 513 29.45 -16.25 -6.95
N LEU A 514 28.71 -17.11 -7.63
CA LEU A 514 28.67 -18.53 -7.31
C LEU A 514 29.97 -19.23 -7.69
N GLY A 515 30.61 -18.83 -8.78
CA GLY A 515 31.91 -19.35 -9.23
C GLY A 515 33.04 -18.32 -9.22
N LEU A 516 32.73 -17.04 -9.05
CA LEU A 516 33.69 -15.93 -8.97
C LEU A 516 33.77 -15.43 -7.54
N ASP A 517 34.89 -15.61 -6.85
CA ASP A 517 35.05 -15.13 -5.49
C ASP A 517 35.17 -13.59 -5.46
N PRO A 518 34.22 -12.86 -4.84
CA PRO A 518 34.27 -11.40 -4.80
C PRO A 518 35.30 -10.85 -3.81
N ARG A 519 35.89 -11.68 -2.96
CA ARG A 519 36.92 -11.26 -1.99
C ARG A 519 38.21 -10.94 -2.73
N ASN A 520 38.72 -9.74 -2.50
CA ASN A 520 39.90 -9.20 -3.20
C ASN A 520 39.72 -9.10 -4.73
N LEU A 521 38.49 -9.07 -5.21
CA LEU A 521 38.14 -8.81 -6.60
C LEU A 521 37.82 -7.33 -6.77
N GLU A 522 38.64 -6.62 -7.51
CA GLU A 522 38.46 -5.19 -7.80
C GLU A 522 38.83 -4.88 -9.24
N ASP A 523 38.25 -3.81 -9.75
CA ASP A 523 38.59 -3.21 -11.03
C ASP A 523 38.55 -1.67 -10.92
N ASP A 524 38.60 -0.94 -12.05
CA ASP A 524 38.55 0.53 -12.09
C ASP A 524 37.23 1.12 -11.55
N TYR A 525 36.21 0.29 -11.27
CA TYR A 525 34.85 0.73 -10.97
C TYR A 525 34.42 0.37 -9.54
N ALA A 526 34.80 -0.80 -9.03
CA ALA A 526 34.37 -1.28 -7.73
C ALA A 526 35.32 -2.30 -7.08
N ASP A 527 35.33 -2.30 -5.75
CA ASP A 527 35.60 -3.46 -4.90
C ASP A 527 34.32 -4.28 -4.80
N TYR A 528 34.31 -5.48 -5.35
CA TYR A 528 33.10 -6.29 -5.49
C TYR A 528 32.62 -6.93 -4.18
N TRP A 529 33.53 -7.19 -3.23
CA TRP A 529 33.12 -7.62 -1.90
C TRP A 529 32.35 -6.51 -1.18
N LYS A 530 32.84 -5.29 -1.24
CA LYS A 530 32.18 -4.12 -0.66
C LYS A 530 30.85 -3.84 -1.34
N GLN A 531 30.81 -3.91 -2.67
CA GLN A 531 29.59 -3.74 -3.46
C GLN A 531 28.48 -4.72 -3.01
N ASN A 532 28.80 -6.01 -3.01
CA ASN A 532 27.83 -7.07 -2.72
C ASN A 532 27.35 -7.02 -1.26
N ARG A 533 28.29 -6.81 -0.34
CA ARG A 533 27.95 -6.67 1.07
C ARG A 533 27.05 -5.45 1.33
N ASN A 534 27.39 -4.30 0.75
CA ASN A 534 26.58 -3.08 0.92
C ASN A 534 25.20 -3.21 0.28
N HIS A 535 25.10 -3.85 -0.88
CA HIS A 535 23.81 -4.12 -1.53
C HIS A 535 22.91 -5.00 -0.64
N ALA A 536 23.42 -6.09 -0.08
CA ALA A 536 22.67 -6.92 0.87
C ALA A 536 22.24 -6.16 2.12
N LEU A 537 23.12 -5.30 2.67
CA LEU A 537 22.80 -4.46 3.84
C LEU A 537 21.72 -3.41 3.52
N ILE A 538 21.74 -2.80 2.33
CA ILE A 538 20.72 -1.84 1.89
C ILE A 538 19.34 -2.52 1.83
N HIS A 539 19.24 -3.73 1.30
CA HIS A 539 17.98 -4.47 1.29
C HIS A 539 17.48 -4.81 2.69
N TRP A 540 18.39 -5.20 3.58
CA TRP A 540 18.03 -5.45 4.98
C TRP A 540 17.50 -4.21 5.67
N GLU A 541 18.21 -3.06 5.57
CA GLU A 541 17.78 -1.79 6.14
C GLU A 541 16.44 -1.31 5.53
N TYR A 542 16.26 -1.46 4.22
CA TYR A 542 15.01 -1.12 3.53
C TYR A 542 13.82 -1.92 4.08
N CYS A 543 13.96 -3.23 4.19
CA CYS A 543 12.88 -4.09 4.71
C CYS A 543 12.61 -3.83 6.20
N LYS A 544 13.65 -3.53 6.98
CA LYS A 544 13.54 -3.14 8.39
C LYS A 544 12.84 -1.78 8.55
N ASP A 545 13.17 -0.79 7.73
CA ASP A 545 12.54 0.55 7.68
C ASP A 545 11.09 0.46 7.18
N ASN A 546 10.85 -0.44 6.23
CA ASN A 546 9.53 -0.73 5.66
C ASN A 546 8.76 0.53 5.22
N PRO A 547 9.30 1.36 4.31
CA PRO A 547 8.74 2.67 3.98
C PRO A 547 7.33 2.60 3.37
N ASN A 548 6.98 1.46 2.76
CA ASN A 548 5.65 1.23 2.19
C ASN A 548 4.67 0.60 3.18
N SER A 549 5.11 0.38 4.41
CA SER A 549 4.27 -0.19 5.47
C SER A 549 3.65 -1.55 5.13
N TYR A 550 4.36 -2.42 4.42
CA TYR A 550 3.91 -3.78 4.15
C TYR A 550 3.95 -4.66 5.40
N ILE A 551 2.93 -5.51 5.55
CA ILE A 551 2.88 -6.49 6.63
C ILE A 551 3.95 -7.56 6.40
N GLY A 552 4.60 -7.98 7.48
CA GLY A 552 5.63 -9.02 7.43
C GLY A 552 7.04 -8.53 7.08
N TYR A 553 7.23 -7.30 6.60
CA TYR A 553 8.56 -6.74 6.44
C TYR A 553 9.19 -6.40 7.79
N GLY A 554 10.46 -6.68 7.95
CA GLY A 554 11.17 -6.40 9.20
C GLY A 554 12.63 -6.85 9.19
N LYS A 555 13.28 -6.69 10.34
CA LYS A 555 14.70 -7.06 10.52
C LYS A 555 14.99 -8.56 10.33
N ASP A 556 13.99 -9.41 10.58
CA ASP A 556 14.09 -10.87 10.50
C ASP A 556 13.32 -11.44 9.29
N SER A 557 12.62 -10.59 8.52
CA SER A 557 11.93 -10.94 7.29
C SER A 557 12.26 -9.92 6.21
N TRP A 558 13.22 -10.26 5.35
CA TRP A 558 13.80 -9.36 4.37
C TRP A 558 14.34 -10.08 3.14
N GLY A 559 14.61 -9.30 2.09
CA GLY A 559 15.21 -9.75 0.86
C GLY A 559 14.26 -9.64 -0.32
N LEU A 560 14.67 -8.82 -1.30
CA LEU A 560 13.91 -8.56 -2.53
C LEU A 560 14.72 -9.08 -3.72
N THR A 561 14.13 -10.00 -4.47
CA THR A 561 14.71 -10.57 -5.68
C THR A 561 13.58 -11.08 -6.59
N SER A 562 13.91 -11.75 -7.67
CA SER A 562 12.93 -12.31 -8.59
C SER A 562 12.05 -13.36 -7.92
N SER A 563 10.73 -13.19 -8.03
CA SER A 563 9.74 -14.16 -7.56
C SER A 563 8.36 -13.88 -8.16
N ASP A 564 7.46 -14.83 -8.03
CA ASP A 564 6.04 -14.62 -8.29
C ASP A 564 5.43 -13.69 -7.22
N ASN A 565 4.38 -12.98 -7.59
CA ASN A 565 3.61 -12.07 -6.75
C ASN A 565 2.14 -12.05 -7.21
N HIS A 566 1.29 -11.25 -6.57
CA HIS A 566 -0.14 -11.14 -6.87
C HIS A 566 -0.48 -10.61 -8.28
N GLN A 567 0.50 -10.10 -9.03
CA GLN A 567 0.34 -9.61 -10.40
C GLN A 567 1.07 -10.48 -11.44
N GLY A 568 1.75 -11.55 -11.01
CA GLY A 568 2.59 -12.40 -11.82
C GLY A 568 4.03 -12.41 -11.33
N TYR A 569 5.01 -12.58 -12.26
CA TYR A 569 6.44 -12.57 -11.94
C TYR A 569 7.02 -11.16 -11.98
N SER A 570 7.93 -10.85 -11.06
CA SER A 570 8.65 -9.58 -11.02
C SER A 570 10.04 -9.71 -10.39
N ALA A 571 10.98 -8.89 -10.86
CA ALA A 571 12.29 -8.73 -10.23
C ALA A 571 12.17 -7.65 -9.13
N HIS A 572 11.83 -8.08 -7.91
CA HIS A 572 11.61 -7.17 -6.79
C HIS A 572 12.92 -6.53 -6.31
N SER A 573 12.84 -5.25 -5.97
CA SER A 573 13.92 -4.43 -5.42
C SER A 573 13.32 -3.26 -4.63
N PRO A 574 14.11 -2.48 -3.88
CA PRO A 574 13.58 -1.27 -3.21
C PRO A 574 12.91 -0.25 -4.16
N THR A 575 13.26 -0.27 -5.45
CA THR A 575 12.64 0.58 -6.48
C THR A 575 11.51 -0.11 -7.26
N ASN A 576 11.28 -1.40 -7.01
CA ASN A 576 10.21 -2.21 -7.60
C ASN A 576 9.64 -3.15 -6.53
N ASP A 577 9.05 -2.55 -5.49
CA ASP A 577 8.55 -3.27 -4.32
C ASP A 577 7.03 -3.39 -4.37
N LEU A 578 6.53 -4.63 -4.51
CA LEU A 578 5.12 -4.99 -4.57
C LEU A 578 4.61 -5.66 -3.29
N GLY A 579 5.35 -5.55 -2.18
CA GLY A 579 4.96 -6.14 -0.89
C GLY A 579 5.27 -7.64 -0.77
N VAL A 580 6.28 -8.14 -1.50
CA VAL A 580 6.66 -9.55 -1.52
C VAL A 580 8.10 -9.74 -1.06
N ILE A 581 8.27 -10.38 0.10
CA ILE A 581 9.58 -10.89 0.54
C ILE A 581 9.87 -12.22 -0.16
N THR A 582 11.08 -12.34 -0.68
CA THR A 582 11.61 -13.59 -1.24
C THR A 582 12.68 -14.16 -0.31
N PRO A 583 12.35 -15.15 0.54
CA PRO A 583 13.25 -15.63 1.60
C PRO A 583 14.61 -16.12 1.09
N THR A 584 14.66 -16.67 -0.13
CA THR A 584 15.89 -17.12 -0.78
C THR A 584 16.92 -16.00 -0.95
N ALA A 585 16.49 -14.73 -1.08
CA ALA A 585 17.39 -13.59 -1.17
C ALA A 585 18.20 -13.37 0.12
N ALA A 586 17.53 -13.47 1.28
CA ALA A 586 18.20 -13.40 2.58
C ALA A 586 19.14 -14.59 2.81
N VAL A 587 18.70 -15.81 2.42
CA VAL A 587 19.50 -17.04 2.52
C VAL A 587 20.75 -16.93 1.64
N ALA A 588 20.62 -16.53 0.38
CA ALA A 588 21.74 -16.38 -0.55
C ALA A 588 22.72 -15.27 -0.15
N SER A 589 22.28 -14.31 0.67
CA SER A 589 23.13 -13.25 1.22
C SER A 589 23.95 -13.68 2.44
N LEU A 590 23.85 -14.94 2.89
CA LEU A 590 24.57 -15.45 4.06
C LEU A 590 26.09 -15.17 4.04
N PRO A 591 26.83 -15.27 2.92
CA PRO A 591 28.23 -14.92 2.87
C PRO A 591 28.54 -13.45 3.22
N TYR A 592 27.62 -12.55 2.88
CA TYR A 592 27.77 -11.10 3.03
C TYR A 592 27.24 -10.57 4.36
N THR A 593 26.16 -11.19 4.88
CA THR A 593 25.42 -10.71 6.07
C THR A 593 25.06 -11.88 7.00
N PRO A 594 26.02 -12.64 7.52
CA PRO A 594 25.78 -13.92 8.20
C PRO A 594 24.78 -13.82 9.36
N GLU A 595 24.90 -12.82 10.24
CA GLU A 595 24.02 -12.66 11.39
C GLU A 595 22.58 -12.34 10.99
N LYS A 596 22.41 -11.43 9.99
CA LYS A 596 21.08 -11.01 9.50
C LYS A 596 20.40 -12.10 8.69
N SER A 597 21.17 -12.81 7.88
CA SER A 597 20.70 -13.96 7.12
C SER A 597 20.29 -15.11 8.05
N MET A 598 21.10 -15.42 9.09
CA MET A 598 20.72 -16.44 10.08
C MET A 598 19.47 -16.07 10.87
N ALA A 599 19.26 -14.78 11.18
CA ALA A 599 18.03 -14.33 11.84
C ALA A 599 16.80 -14.58 10.91
N ALA A 600 16.92 -14.26 9.62
CA ALA A 600 15.87 -14.53 8.64
C ALA A 600 15.61 -16.03 8.42
N ILE A 601 16.65 -16.85 8.44
CA ILE A 601 16.53 -18.31 8.33
C ILE A 601 15.77 -18.92 9.51
N LYS A 602 15.98 -18.35 10.72
CA LYS A 602 15.29 -18.82 11.93
C LYS A 602 13.85 -18.32 12.04
N HIS A 603 13.55 -17.17 11.45
CA HIS A 603 12.21 -16.58 11.38
C HIS A 603 11.29 -17.41 10.47
#